data_b8404c4cf30693175db7480a851b2664
#
_entry.id   b8404c4cf30693175db7480a851b2664
#
_cell.length_a   1.000
_cell.length_b   1.000
_cell.length_c   1.000
_cell.angle_alpha   90.00
_cell.angle_beta   90.00
_cell.angle_gamma   90.00
#
_symmetry.space_group_name_H-M   'P 1'
#
loop_
_entity.id
_entity.type
_entity.pdbx_description
1 polymer ?
#
loop_
_entity_poly.entity_id
_entity_poly.type
_entity_poly.pdbx_seq_one_letter_code
_entity_poly.pdbx_strand_id
1 'polypeptide(L)'
;VEASAIGCNWSFAPIVDINRNWRNPIISTRTWSQDVEQTLELSLEYMRGIMESGIAPAAKHFPGDGIDERDQHLSFAPNWLSKEDWDATFGRVYGGLFEAGLPSIMAGHIALPSYVKHFNPEATTEELYMPATLSKYILTDLLRGEMKFNGLVVTDASHMVGMTNRMKRKDMLPAAINAGCDMFLFFNDP
;
A
#
# COMPACT_ATOMS: atom_id res chain seq x y z
N VAL A 1 -11.11 12.06 18.13
CA VAL A 1 -11.99 13.12 18.69
C VAL A 1 -11.71 14.48 18.05
N GLU A 2 -10.47 15.00 18.09
CA GLU A 2 -10.14 16.33 17.52
C GLU A 2 -10.34 16.40 16.00
N ALA A 3 -9.85 15.41 15.26
CA ALA A 3 -10.02 15.36 13.81
C ALA A 3 -11.50 15.30 13.39
N SER A 4 -12.28 14.49 14.06
CA SER A 4 -13.74 14.40 13.84
C SER A 4 -14.45 15.73 14.15
N ALA A 5 -14.02 16.43 15.20
CA ALA A 5 -14.59 17.73 15.59
C ALA A 5 -14.39 18.84 14.53
N ILE A 6 -13.36 18.75 13.70
CA ILE A 6 -13.12 19.66 12.58
C ILE A 6 -13.64 19.13 11.24
N GLY A 7 -14.43 18.05 11.25
CA GLY A 7 -15.09 17.51 10.06
C GLY A 7 -14.26 16.48 9.26
N CYS A 8 -13.11 16.00 9.76
CA CYS A 8 -12.40 14.91 9.13
C CYS A 8 -13.21 13.63 9.22
N ASN A 9 -13.40 12.95 8.09
CA ASN A 9 -14.13 11.68 7.99
C ASN A 9 -13.29 10.54 7.41
N TRP A 10 -12.07 10.80 6.96
CA TRP A 10 -11.14 9.83 6.41
C TRP A 10 -9.71 10.10 6.87
N SER A 11 -8.99 9.06 7.30
CA SER A 11 -7.62 9.14 7.79
C SER A 11 -6.71 8.19 7.02
N PHE A 12 -5.57 8.69 6.53
CA PHE A 12 -4.53 7.88 5.88
C PHE A 12 -3.61 7.23 6.91
N ALA A 13 -4.21 6.44 7.78
CA ALA A 13 -3.62 5.67 8.86
C ALA A 13 -4.51 4.43 9.17
N PRO A 14 -3.95 3.38 9.78
CA PRO A 14 -2.59 3.23 10.33
C PRO A 14 -1.51 3.00 9.27
N ILE A 15 -0.24 3.28 9.64
CA ILE A 15 0.92 2.81 8.90
C ILE A 15 1.18 1.39 9.39
N VAL A 16 1.09 0.42 8.48
CA VAL A 16 1.22 -1.02 8.80
C VAL A 16 2.46 -1.63 8.17
N ASP A 17 3.35 -0.78 7.71
CA ASP A 17 4.65 -1.15 7.18
C ASP A 17 5.52 -1.78 8.28
N ILE A 18 6.41 -2.71 7.89
CA ILE A 18 7.27 -3.44 8.81
C ILE A 18 8.73 -3.06 8.52
N ASN A 19 9.40 -2.45 9.48
CA ASN A 19 10.78 -1.99 9.31
C ASN A 19 11.78 -3.16 9.38
N ARG A 20 11.99 -3.84 8.26
CA ARG A 20 12.98 -4.91 8.10
C ARG A 20 14.37 -4.38 7.69
N ASN A 21 14.43 -3.13 7.23
CA ASN A 21 15.66 -2.47 6.83
C ASN A 21 15.82 -1.14 7.56
N TRP A 22 16.75 -1.09 8.52
CA TRP A 22 17.02 0.11 9.32
C TRP A 22 17.47 1.32 8.49
N ARG A 23 17.90 1.10 7.22
CA ARG A 23 18.25 2.17 6.29
C ARG A 23 17.07 2.77 5.57
N ASN A 24 15.86 2.16 5.68
CA ASN A 24 14.69 2.75 5.07
C ASN A 24 14.38 4.11 5.73
N PRO A 25 14.44 5.23 4.98
CA PRO A 25 14.30 6.56 5.57
C PRO A 25 12.85 6.96 5.80
N ILE A 26 11.88 6.24 5.22
CA ILE A 26 10.49 6.68 5.14
C ILE A 26 9.67 6.17 6.31
N ILE A 27 9.81 4.90 6.63
CA ILE A 27 8.95 4.30 7.66
C ILE A 27 9.58 4.25 9.05
N SER A 28 10.89 4.42 9.19
CA SER A 28 11.72 4.13 10.38
C SER A 28 11.03 4.37 11.74
N THR A 29 10.72 5.62 12.06
CA THR A 29 10.05 6.01 13.33
C THR A 29 8.51 6.02 13.21
N ARG A 30 7.96 5.69 12.05
CA ARG A 30 6.51 5.71 11.77
C ARG A 30 5.87 4.35 11.94
N THR A 31 6.66 3.26 11.97
CA THR A 31 6.15 1.90 12.14
C THR A 31 5.91 1.58 13.60
N TRP A 32 4.99 0.64 13.84
CA TRP A 32 4.70 0.14 15.18
C TRP A 32 5.83 -0.74 15.70
N SER A 33 6.31 -1.68 14.87
CA SER A 33 7.27 -2.71 15.27
C SER A 33 7.98 -3.33 14.07
N GLN A 34 9.00 -4.14 14.36
CA GLN A 34 9.60 -5.09 13.43
C GLN A 34 8.94 -6.47 13.52
N ASP A 35 8.17 -6.71 14.57
CA ASP A 35 7.39 -7.94 14.78
C ASP A 35 6.03 -7.84 14.09
N VAL A 36 5.65 -8.92 13.41
CA VAL A 36 4.46 -8.99 12.57
C VAL A 36 3.18 -8.97 13.41
N GLU A 37 3.13 -9.81 14.44
CA GLU A 37 1.93 -9.92 15.27
C GLU A 37 1.72 -8.67 16.13
N GLN A 38 2.80 -8.08 16.64
CA GLN A 38 2.72 -6.80 17.35
C GLN A 38 2.26 -5.67 16.41
N THR A 39 2.76 -5.65 15.16
CA THR A 39 2.31 -4.67 14.17
C THR A 39 0.82 -4.83 13.88
N LEU A 40 0.34 -6.07 13.71
CA LEU A 40 -1.08 -6.35 13.51
C LEU A 40 -1.92 -5.92 14.71
N GLU A 41 -1.55 -6.33 15.92
CA GLU A 41 -2.27 -6.00 17.15
C GLU A 41 -2.44 -4.48 17.33
N LEU A 42 -1.33 -3.74 17.27
CA LEU A 42 -1.36 -2.29 17.43
C LEU A 42 -2.12 -1.58 16.31
N SER A 43 -2.03 -2.09 15.08
CA SER A 43 -2.78 -1.56 13.94
C SER A 43 -4.29 -1.79 14.08
N LEU A 44 -4.71 -2.94 14.60
CA LEU A 44 -6.11 -3.25 14.88
C LEU A 44 -6.67 -2.32 15.95
N GLU A 45 -5.95 -2.11 17.06
CA GLU A 45 -6.37 -1.19 18.12
C GLU A 45 -6.47 0.26 17.63
N TYR A 46 -5.47 0.70 16.84
CA TYR A 46 -5.49 2.03 16.24
C TYR A 46 -6.66 2.21 15.26
N MET A 47 -6.89 1.21 14.40
CA MET A 47 -8.02 1.19 13.46
C MET A 47 -9.34 1.29 14.21
N ARG A 48 -9.54 0.51 15.29
CA ARG A 48 -10.74 0.53 16.12
C ARG A 48 -10.98 1.92 16.70
N GLY A 49 -9.95 2.55 17.29
CA GLY A 49 -10.07 3.89 17.88
C GLY A 49 -10.42 4.98 16.85
N ILE A 50 -9.90 4.87 15.61
CA ILE A 50 -10.29 5.78 14.51
C ILE A 50 -11.77 5.57 14.13
N MET A 51 -12.19 4.32 13.95
CA MET A 51 -13.57 4.00 13.55
C MET A 51 -14.61 4.39 14.61
N GLU A 52 -14.30 4.22 15.90
CA GLU A 52 -15.14 4.68 17.02
C GLU A 52 -15.33 6.20 17.01
N SER A 53 -14.39 6.95 16.43
CA SER A 53 -14.47 8.40 16.25
C SER A 53 -15.26 8.82 14.99
N GLY A 54 -15.83 7.88 14.24
CA GLY A 54 -16.57 8.12 13.00
C GLY A 54 -15.67 8.47 11.79
N ILE A 55 -14.40 8.09 11.83
CA ILE A 55 -13.42 8.34 10.76
C ILE A 55 -13.06 7.01 10.10
N ALA A 56 -13.09 6.95 8.77
CA ALA A 56 -12.65 5.79 8.02
C ALA A 56 -11.11 5.71 7.99
N PRO A 57 -10.48 4.60 8.43
CA PRO A 57 -9.04 4.39 8.29
C PRO A 57 -8.65 3.93 6.89
N ALA A 58 -7.44 4.30 6.44
CA ALA A 58 -6.79 3.74 5.27
C ALA A 58 -5.41 3.20 5.65
N ALA A 59 -5.27 1.89 5.77
CA ALA A 59 -3.98 1.26 6.07
C ALA A 59 -3.01 1.44 4.91
N LYS A 60 -1.72 1.67 5.24
CA LYS A 60 -0.71 2.01 4.24
C LYS A 60 0.69 1.53 4.61
N HIS A 61 1.56 1.35 3.62
CA HIS A 61 1.42 1.55 2.16
C HIS A 61 1.41 0.19 1.45
N PHE A 62 0.26 -0.25 0.96
CA PHE A 62 0.16 -1.56 0.30
C PHE A 62 1.02 -1.61 -0.98
N PRO A 63 1.80 -2.67 -1.26
CA PRO A 63 1.91 -3.97 -0.58
C PRO A 63 2.91 -4.03 0.58
N GLY A 64 3.43 -2.93 1.07
CA GLY A 64 4.29 -2.84 2.24
C GLY A 64 5.66 -2.24 1.96
N ASP A 65 6.00 -1.19 2.72
CA ASP A 65 7.30 -0.52 2.72
C ASP A 65 8.18 -1.05 3.88
N GLY A 66 9.48 -0.70 3.85
CA GLY A 66 10.43 -1.05 4.92
C GLY A 66 11.42 -2.16 4.58
N ILE A 67 11.43 -2.64 3.35
CA ILE A 67 12.35 -3.67 2.85
C ILE A 67 13.53 -3.03 2.11
N ASP A 68 13.27 -2.10 1.22
CA ASP A 68 14.28 -1.39 0.43
C ASP A 68 14.72 -0.09 1.14
N GLU A 69 15.95 0.35 0.91
CA GLU A 69 16.49 1.59 1.47
C GLU A 69 16.15 2.85 0.64
N ARG A 70 15.50 2.67 -0.51
CA ARG A 70 15.13 3.77 -1.39
C ARG A 70 13.79 4.37 -1.00
N ASP A 71 13.72 5.68 -1.17
CA ASP A 71 12.53 6.48 -0.93
C ASP A 71 11.63 6.50 -2.19
N GLN A 72 10.41 5.99 -2.09
CA GLN A 72 9.43 6.00 -3.19
C GLN A 72 9.02 7.41 -3.63
N HIS A 73 9.27 8.45 -2.82
CA HIS A 73 9.07 9.84 -3.22
C HIS A 73 10.07 10.28 -4.28
N LEU A 74 11.27 9.73 -4.26
CA LEU A 74 12.42 10.15 -5.05
C LEU A 74 12.89 9.09 -6.05
N SER A 75 12.49 7.84 -5.90
CA SER A 75 13.01 6.72 -6.65
C SER A 75 12.03 5.55 -6.74
N PHE A 76 12.40 4.57 -7.50
CA PHE A 76 11.79 3.25 -7.50
C PHE A 76 12.11 2.51 -6.19
N ALA A 77 11.10 1.99 -5.53
CA ALA A 77 11.22 1.22 -4.29
C ALA A 77 10.46 -0.12 -4.41
N PRO A 78 11.15 -1.26 -4.50
CA PRO A 78 10.52 -2.58 -4.50
C PRO A 78 10.47 -3.19 -3.10
N ASN A 79 9.48 -4.04 -2.88
CA ASN A 79 9.49 -5.02 -1.82
C ASN A 79 10.08 -6.33 -2.39
N TRP A 80 11.27 -6.69 -1.92
CA TRP A 80 12.06 -7.83 -2.44
C TRP A 80 11.74 -9.17 -1.79
N LEU A 81 10.76 -9.24 -0.91
CA LEU A 81 10.40 -10.47 -0.23
C LEU A 81 9.96 -11.55 -1.23
N SER A 82 10.26 -12.80 -0.92
CA SER A 82 9.62 -13.93 -1.58
C SER A 82 8.10 -13.89 -1.35
N LYS A 83 7.34 -14.65 -2.13
CA LYS A 83 5.89 -14.76 -1.91
C LYS A 83 5.60 -15.26 -0.50
N GLU A 84 6.29 -16.31 -0.10
CA GLU A 84 6.13 -16.97 1.22
C GLU A 84 6.45 -16.01 2.37
N ASP A 85 7.55 -15.25 2.25
CA ASP A 85 7.92 -14.25 3.28
C ASP A 85 6.95 -13.08 3.31
N TRP A 86 6.46 -12.64 2.14
CA TRP A 86 5.46 -11.58 2.08
C TRP A 86 4.13 -12.04 2.71
N ASP A 87 3.66 -13.25 2.40
CA ASP A 87 2.45 -13.84 2.97
C ASP A 87 2.54 -13.92 4.50
N ALA A 88 3.70 -14.36 5.01
CA ALA A 88 3.95 -14.48 6.44
C ALA A 88 4.14 -13.13 7.18
N THR A 89 4.29 -12.04 6.46
CA THR A 89 4.55 -10.70 7.02
C THR A 89 3.45 -9.71 6.66
N PHE A 90 3.63 -8.96 5.58
CA PHE A 90 2.64 -7.96 5.12
C PHE A 90 1.28 -8.60 4.79
N GLY A 91 1.28 -9.76 4.15
CA GLY A 91 0.05 -10.53 3.86
C GLY A 91 -0.73 -10.85 5.11
N ARG A 92 -0.02 -11.28 6.18
CA ARG A 92 -0.61 -11.56 7.50
C ARG A 92 -1.23 -10.31 8.13
N VAL A 93 -0.52 -9.17 8.09
CA VAL A 93 -1.01 -7.92 8.67
C VAL A 93 -2.23 -7.40 7.90
N TYR A 94 -2.15 -7.29 6.59
CA TYR A 94 -3.28 -6.83 5.77
C TYR A 94 -4.48 -7.79 5.86
N GLY A 95 -4.24 -9.11 5.84
CA GLY A 95 -5.29 -10.12 6.01
C GLY A 95 -6.08 -9.92 7.30
N GLY A 96 -5.39 -9.77 8.43
CA GLY A 96 -6.01 -9.54 9.73
C GLY A 96 -6.82 -8.22 9.78
N LEU A 97 -6.33 -7.16 9.14
CA LEU A 97 -7.07 -5.89 9.03
C LEU A 97 -8.33 -6.03 8.14
N PHE A 98 -8.25 -6.81 7.05
CA PHE A 98 -9.40 -7.05 6.17
C PHE A 98 -10.48 -7.87 6.88
N GLU A 99 -10.09 -8.90 7.63
CA GLU A 99 -11.00 -9.69 8.47
C GLU A 99 -11.69 -8.82 9.54
N ALA A 100 -10.98 -7.81 10.06
CA ALA A 100 -11.52 -6.84 11.00
C ALA A 100 -12.36 -5.71 10.37
N GLY A 101 -12.54 -5.73 9.04
CA GLY A 101 -13.42 -4.79 8.33
C GLY A 101 -12.77 -3.46 7.95
N LEU A 102 -11.46 -3.43 7.66
CA LEU A 102 -10.78 -2.24 7.16
C LEU A 102 -11.49 -1.68 5.91
N PRO A 103 -11.97 -0.41 5.92
CA PRO A 103 -12.76 0.12 4.81
C PRO A 103 -11.94 0.62 3.62
N SER A 104 -10.68 0.96 3.81
CA SER A 104 -9.83 1.47 2.72
C SER A 104 -8.35 1.17 2.93
N ILE A 105 -7.60 1.15 1.83
CA ILE A 105 -6.13 1.09 1.81
C ILE A 105 -5.56 2.21 0.95
N MET A 106 -4.31 2.58 1.25
CA MET A 106 -3.49 3.39 0.34
C MET A 106 -2.47 2.48 -0.35
N ALA A 107 -2.59 2.40 -1.68
CA ALA A 107 -1.59 1.73 -2.51
C ALA A 107 -0.34 2.60 -2.64
N GLY A 108 0.81 2.06 -2.24
CA GLY A 108 2.12 2.69 -2.39
C GLY A 108 2.67 2.56 -3.81
N HIS A 109 3.65 3.42 -4.15
CA HIS A 109 4.39 3.29 -5.40
C HIS A 109 5.53 2.29 -5.28
N ILE A 110 5.18 1.10 -4.77
CA ILE A 110 6.08 0.02 -4.39
C ILE A 110 5.81 -1.18 -5.29
N ALA A 111 6.83 -1.73 -5.91
CA ALA A 111 6.70 -2.97 -6.69
C ALA A 111 6.78 -4.20 -5.77
N LEU A 112 6.10 -5.27 -6.18
CA LEU A 112 6.18 -6.59 -5.53
C LEU A 112 6.45 -7.67 -6.58
N PRO A 113 7.71 -7.83 -7.03
CA PRO A 113 8.06 -8.71 -8.15
C PRO A 113 7.69 -10.16 -7.94
N SER A 114 7.76 -10.66 -6.70
CA SER A 114 7.43 -12.05 -6.36
C SER A 114 5.99 -12.42 -6.72
N TYR A 115 5.05 -11.54 -6.44
CA TYR A 115 3.63 -11.77 -6.76
C TYR A 115 3.33 -11.57 -8.25
N VAL A 116 3.96 -10.60 -8.89
CA VAL A 116 3.84 -10.46 -10.36
C VAL A 116 4.29 -11.75 -11.04
N LYS A 117 5.43 -12.30 -10.60
CA LYS A 117 5.97 -13.55 -11.15
C LYS A 117 5.11 -14.78 -10.83
N HIS A 118 4.44 -14.76 -9.68
CA HIS A 118 3.48 -15.82 -9.30
C HIS A 118 2.29 -15.87 -10.26
N PHE A 119 1.70 -14.72 -10.62
CA PHE A 119 0.57 -14.65 -11.55
C PHE A 119 0.99 -14.78 -13.03
N ASN A 120 2.18 -14.29 -13.37
CA ASN A 120 2.73 -14.35 -14.72
C ASN A 120 4.21 -14.73 -14.69
N PRO A 121 4.57 -16.02 -14.79
CA PRO A 121 5.97 -16.48 -14.83
C PRO A 121 6.79 -15.87 -15.97
N GLU A 122 6.14 -15.48 -17.07
CA GLU A 122 6.74 -14.88 -18.25
C GLU A 122 6.70 -13.33 -18.24
N ALA A 123 6.37 -12.74 -17.08
CA ALA A 123 6.30 -11.29 -16.94
C ALA A 123 7.60 -10.61 -17.36
N THR A 124 7.47 -9.56 -18.12
CA THR A 124 8.60 -8.71 -18.53
C THR A 124 9.22 -8.00 -17.33
N THR A 125 10.45 -7.54 -17.46
CA THR A 125 11.11 -6.74 -16.43
C THR A 125 10.28 -5.49 -16.07
N GLU A 126 9.63 -4.87 -17.05
CA GLU A 126 8.78 -3.72 -16.83
C GLU A 126 7.57 -4.07 -15.94
N GLU A 127 6.88 -5.17 -16.23
CA GLU A 127 5.75 -5.66 -15.43
C GLU A 127 6.17 -6.05 -14.02
N LEU A 128 7.31 -6.76 -13.87
CA LEU A 128 7.84 -7.17 -12.56
C LEU A 128 8.07 -5.98 -11.61
N TYR A 129 8.50 -4.87 -12.18
CA TYR A 129 8.86 -3.68 -11.40
C TYR A 129 7.85 -2.53 -11.52
N MET A 130 6.65 -2.82 -12.02
CA MET A 130 5.56 -1.86 -11.99
C MET A 130 5.09 -1.65 -10.55
N PRO A 131 4.98 -0.39 -10.08
CA PRO A 131 4.49 -0.13 -8.72
C PRO A 131 3.04 -0.59 -8.56
N ALA A 132 2.66 -0.93 -7.33
CA ALA A 132 1.32 -1.46 -7.02
C ALA A 132 0.20 -0.61 -7.60
N THR A 133 0.30 0.70 -7.50
CA THR A 133 -0.66 1.67 -8.07
C THR A 133 -0.89 1.55 -9.57
N LEU A 134 0.02 0.94 -10.31
CA LEU A 134 -0.07 0.75 -11.76
C LEU A 134 -0.11 -0.73 -12.17
N SER A 135 -0.10 -1.65 -11.21
CA SER A 135 -0.01 -3.10 -11.45
C SER A 135 -1.33 -3.82 -11.18
N LYS A 136 -1.95 -4.31 -12.26
CA LYS A 136 -3.15 -5.16 -12.12
C LYS A 136 -2.87 -6.43 -11.32
N TYR A 137 -1.67 -6.98 -11.41
CA TYR A 137 -1.28 -8.18 -10.65
C TYR A 137 -1.36 -7.93 -9.15
N ILE A 138 -1.05 -6.72 -8.71
CA ILE A 138 -1.04 -6.37 -7.28
C ILE A 138 -2.41 -5.89 -6.80
N LEU A 139 -3.10 -5.01 -7.53
CA LEU A 139 -4.39 -4.49 -7.06
C LEU A 139 -5.58 -5.36 -7.46
N THR A 140 -5.56 -5.93 -8.67
CA THR A 140 -6.67 -6.78 -9.11
C THR A 140 -6.47 -8.23 -8.70
N ASP A 141 -5.34 -8.84 -9.09
CA ASP A 141 -5.18 -10.28 -8.92
C ASP A 141 -4.86 -10.65 -7.46
N LEU A 142 -3.91 -9.96 -6.80
CA LEU A 142 -3.61 -10.20 -5.39
C LEU A 142 -4.67 -9.60 -4.46
N LEU A 143 -4.82 -8.26 -4.45
CA LEU A 143 -5.63 -7.57 -3.43
C LEU A 143 -7.11 -7.93 -3.55
N ARG A 144 -7.71 -7.79 -4.74
CA ARG A 144 -9.13 -8.11 -4.95
C ARG A 144 -9.34 -9.62 -5.12
N GLY A 145 -8.45 -10.28 -5.88
CA GLY A 145 -8.57 -11.69 -6.25
C GLY A 145 -8.26 -12.65 -5.12
N GLU A 146 -7.04 -12.69 -4.61
CA GLU A 146 -6.63 -13.63 -3.56
C GLU A 146 -7.03 -13.15 -2.16
N MET A 147 -6.72 -11.90 -1.79
CA MET A 147 -6.99 -11.37 -0.46
C MET A 147 -8.44 -10.95 -0.24
N LYS A 148 -9.28 -10.91 -1.30
CA LYS A 148 -10.73 -10.60 -1.25
C LYS A 148 -11.05 -9.23 -0.63
N PHE A 149 -10.12 -8.29 -0.69
CA PHE A 149 -10.39 -6.94 -0.21
C PHE A 149 -11.43 -6.24 -1.10
N ASN A 150 -12.52 -5.76 -0.49
CA ASN A 150 -13.61 -5.09 -1.20
C ASN A 150 -13.82 -3.63 -0.75
N GLY A 151 -12.84 -3.06 -0.04
CA GLY A 151 -12.85 -1.65 0.35
C GLY A 151 -12.30 -0.73 -0.74
N LEU A 152 -12.19 0.56 -0.43
CA LEU A 152 -11.70 1.60 -1.32
C LEU A 152 -10.16 1.57 -1.41
N VAL A 153 -9.63 1.71 -2.62
CA VAL A 153 -8.20 1.81 -2.91
C VAL A 153 -7.86 3.22 -3.36
N VAL A 154 -7.12 3.97 -2.53
CA VAL A 154 -6.56 5.28 -2.90
C VAL A 154 -5.09 5.14 -3.26
N THR A 155 -4.60 5.90 -4.23
CA THR A 155 -3.16 5.97 -4.51
C THR A 155 -2.43 6.73 -3.42
N ASP A 156 -1.15 6.48 -3.21
CA ASP A 156 -0.26 7.46 -2.61
C ASP A 156 -0.15 8.69 -3.54
N ALA A 157 0.54 9.73 -3.11
CA ALA A 157 0.58 11.00 -3.81
C ALA A 157 1.06 10.84 -5.27
N SER A 158 0.21 11.16 -6.23
CA SER A 158 0.41 10.86 -7.65
C SER A 158 1.52 11.67 -8.33
N HIS A 159 2.14 12.62 -7.62
CA HIS A 159 3.31 13.37 -8.08
C HIS A 159 4.65 12.72 -7.68
N MET A 160 4.65 11.68 -6.84
CA MET A 160 5.86 10.99 -6.40
C MET A 160 6.59 10.32 -7.57
N VAL A 161 7.92 10.36 -7.55
CA VAL A 161 8.76 9.80 -8.63
C VAL A 161 8.55 8.29 -8.79
N GLY A 162 8.28 7.56 -7.72
CA GLY A 162 7.95 6.12 -7.78
C GLY A 162 6.82 5.79 -8.76
N MET A 163 5.89 6.72 -9.00
CA MET A 163 4.83 6.59 -9.98
C MET A 163 5.16 7.29 -11.30
N THR A 164 5.60 8.56 -11.25
CA THR A 164 5.73 9.42 -12.43
C THR A 164 6.88 9.06 -13.38
N ASN A 165 7.86 8.29 -12.91
CA ASN A 165 8.97 7.83 -13.75
C ASN A 165 8.63 6.62 -14.64
N ARG A 166 7.42 6.04 -14.51
CA ARG A 166 7.05 4.82 -15.24
C ARG A 166 6.40 5.09 -16.59
N MET A 167 5.60 6.13 -16.67
CA MET A 167 4.92 6.49 -17.91
C MET A 167 4.54 7.96 -17.92
N LYS A 168 4.11 8.45 -19.09
CA LYS A 168 3.61 9.82 -19.21
C LYS A 168 2.35 10.00 -18.38
N ARG A 169 2.16 11.19 -17.78
CA ARG A 169 1.02 11.50 -16.92
C ARG A 169 -0.34 11.17 -17.56
N LYS A 170 -0.52 11.45 -18.84
CA LYS A 170 -1.76 11.14 -19.58
C LYS A 170 -2.10 9.66 -19.65
N ASP A 171 -1.09 8.78 -19.57
CA ASP A 171 -1.24 7.33 -19.66
C ASP A 171 -1.33 6.71 -18.25
N MET A 172 -0.79 7.40 -17.24
CA MET A 172 -0.71 6.95 -15.85
C MET A 172 -2.08 6.84 -15.17
N LEU A 173 -2.97 7.81 -15.41
CA LEU A 173 -4.31 7.80 -14.82
C LEU A 173 -5.16 6.62 -15.32
N PRO A 174 -5.31 6.40 -16.63
CA PRO A 174 -6.00 5.21 -17.13
C PRO A 174 -5.36 3.90 -16.65
N ALA A 175 -4.02 3.84 -16.58
CA ALA A 175 -3.31 2.66 -16.10
C ALA A 175 -3.63 2.34 -14.64
N ALA A 176 -3.65 3.35 -13.76
CA ALA A 176 -3.97 3.15 -12.35
C ALA A 176 -5.44 2.74 -12.13
N ILE A 177 -6.39 3.32 -12.87
CA ILE A 177 -7.80 2.89 -12.84
C ILE A 177 -7.91 1.43 -13.29
N ASN A 178 -7.27 1.07 -14.42
CA ASN A 178 -7.28 -0.29 -14.94
C ASN A 178 -6.58 -1.29 -14.02
N ALA A 179 -5.61 -0.83 -13.21
CA ALA A 179 -4.97 -1.65 -12.19
C ALA A 179 -5.87 -1.93 -10.99
N GLY A 180 -6.87 -1.07 -10.71
CA GLY A 180 -7.82 -1.24 -9.62
C GLY A 180 -7.83 -0.12 -8.57
N CYS A 181 -7.23 1.05 -8.85
CA CYS A 181 -7.36 2.23 -7.99
C CYS A 181 -8.74 2.86 -8.18
N ASP A 182 -9.37 3.27 -7.06
CA ASP A 182 -10.66 3.94 -7.02
C ASP A 182 -10.51 5.46 -6.91
N MET A 183 -9.45 5.93 -6.25
CA MET A 183 -9.21 7.36 -6.01
C MET A 183 -7.73 7.73 -6.17
N PHE A 184 -7.49 8.98 -6.51
CA PHE A 184 -6.16 9.57 -6.67
C PHE A 184 -5.91 10.64 -5.62
N LEU A 185 -4.75 10.55 -4.95
CA LEU A 185 -4.32 11.57 -4.01
C LEU A 185 -3.43 12.60 -4.72
N PHE A 186 -3.73 13.90 -4.52
CA PHE A 186 -3.00 15.04 -5.10
C PHE A 186 -2.85 14.96 -6.63
N PHE A 187 -3.92 14.61 -7.30
CA PHE A 187 -3.96 14.67 -8.74
C PHE A 187 -4.32 16.12 -9.17
N ASN A 188 -3.29 16.94 -9.33
CA ASN A 188 -3.46 18.26 -9.92
C ASN A 188 -3.27 18.16 -11.43
N ASP A 189 -4.26 18.64 -12.18
CA ASP A 189 -4.10 18.86 -13.61
C ASP A 189 -3.14 20.05 -13.80
N PRO A 190 -2.12 19.95 -14.67
CA PRO A 190 -1.21 21.08 -14.92
C PRO A 190 -1.91 22.19 -15.73
#